data_7eccaa039f3f6a4f0b92af0b95180cb4
#
_entry.id   7eccaa039f3f6a4f0b92af0b95180cb4
#
_cell.length_a   1.000
_cell.length_b   1.000
_cell.length_c   1.000
_cell.angle_alpha   90.00
_cell.angle_beta   90.00
_cell.angle_gamma   90.00
#
_symmetry.space_group_name_H-M   'P 1'
#
loop_
_entity.id
_entity.type
_entity.pdbx_description
1 polymer ?
#
loop_
_entity_poly.entity_id
_entity_poly.type
_entity_poly.pdbx_seq_one_letter_code
_entity_poly.pdbx_strand_id
1 'polypeptide(L)'
;MVLCDYIGAHKSNGKISFIKATTSVGAMDTESIQTWTPKGRVSPGKVSLFDYDPLKSKTKLDATAAASVAAADKKVERYLETGHYITADGGDKIARRDIEAHVAGTKRFTGTGNHPKIVTGTVFD
;
A
#
# COMPACT_ATOMS: atom_id res chain seq x y z
N MET A 1 -4.25 -17.37 3.53
CA MET A 1 -4.28 -15.91 3.31
C MET A 1 -4.67 -15.26 4.62
N VAL A 2 -3.92 -14.24 5.06
CA VAL A 2 -4.24 -13.47 6.27
C VAL A 2 -4.72 -12.09 5.82
N LEU A 3 -5.88 -11.68 6.28
CA LEU A 3 -6.47 -10.36 6.04
C LEU A 3 -6.52 -9.62 7.37
N CYS A 4 -5.85 -8.46 7.43
CA CYS A 4 -5.81 -7.61 8.62
C CYS A 4 -6.18 -6.18 8.24
N ASP A 5 -6.94 -5.54 9.09
CA ASP A 5 -7.46 -4.19 8.89
C ASP A 5 -6.47 -3.11 9.37
N TYR A 6 -5.62 -3.44 10.32
CA TYR A 6 -4.60 -2.52 10.82
C TYR A 6 -3.31 -3.25 11.24
N ILE A 7 -2.21 -2.52 11.24
CA ILE A 7 -0.88 -3.09 11.46
C ILE A 7 -0.69 -3.72 12.85
N GLY A 8 -1.37 -3.22 13.87
CA GLY A 8 -1.31 -3.77 15.23
C GLY A 8 -1.98 -5.13 15.42
N ALA A 9 -2.73 -5.62 14.41
CA ALA A 9 -3.29 -6.97 14.42
C ALA A 9 -2.24 -8.06 14.15
N HIS A 10 -1.06 -7.67 13.64
CA HIS A 10 0.00 -8.61 13.33
C HIS A 10 0.80 -8.98 14.57
N LYS A 11 1.04 -10.27 14.75
CA LYS A 11 1.89 -10.78 15.83
C LYS A 11 3.36 -10.47 15.54
N SER A 12 4.09 -9.93 16.53
CA SER A 12 5.54 -9.76 16.42
C SER A 12 6.27 -11.10 16.54
N ASN A 13 7.22 -11.32 15.63
CA ASN A 13 8.16 -12.45 15.65
C ASN A 13 9.56 -12.03 16.14
N GLY A 14 9.69 -10.82 16.69
CA GLY A 14 10.94 -10.32 17.23
C GLY A 14 11.93 -9.89 16.16
N LYS A 15 13.22 -9.98 16.47
CA LYS A 15 14.30 -9.56 15.58
C LYS A 15 14.77 -10.70 14.69
N ILE A 16 15.00 -10.40 13.41
CA ILE A 16 15.54 -11.33 12.44
C ILE A 16 16.85 -10.73 11.88
N SER A 17 17.92 -11.51 11.92
CA SER A 17 19.23 -11.07 11.45
C SER A 17 19.26 -10.95 9.93
N PHE A 18 19.93 -9.91 9.42
CA PHE A 18 20.29 -9.80 8.01
C PHE A 18 21.75 -10.19 7.81
N ILE A 19 22.01 -11.22 7.01
CA ILE A 19 23.36 -11.70 6.69
C ILE A 19 23.49 -11.80 5.17
N LYS A 20 24.33 -10.93 4.58
CA LYS A 20 24.53 -10.94 3.14
C LYS A 20 25.23 -12.22 2.69
N ALA A 21 24.67 -12.93 1.72
CA ALA A 21 25.12 -14.24 1.26
C ALA A 21 26.59 -14.30 0.76
N THR A 22 27.24 -13.17 0.55
CA THR A 22 28.65 -13.10 0.06
C THR A 22 29.69 -13.20 1.17
N THR A 23 29.31 -13.34 2.45
CA THR A 23 30.21 -13.02 3.56
C THR A 23 30.99 -14.22 4.12
N SER A 24 30.58 -15.46 3.93
CA SER A 24 31.38 -16.68 4.28
C SER A 24 30.63 -17.99 4.05
N VAL A 25 31.39 -19.07 3.91
CA VAL A 25 30.87 -20.45 3.69
C VAL A 25 30.02 -20.96 4.86
N GLY A 26 30.12 -20.39 6.05
CA GLY A 26 29.28 -20.74 7.22
C GLY A 26 27.98 -19.93 7.36
N ALA A 27 27.75 -18.91 6.55
CA ALA A 27 26.55 -18.07 6.65
C ALA A 27 25.27 -18.74 6.15
N MET A 28 25.37 -19.84 5.44
CA MET A 28 24.21 -20.63 4.96
C MET A 28 23.50 -21.41 6.08
N ASP A 29 24.17 -21.68 7.18
CA ASP A 29 23.63 -22.46 8.31
C ASP A 29 22.94 -21.58 9.36
N THR A 30 23.07 -20.25 9.23
CA THR A 30 22.46 -19.31 10.16
C THR A 30 21.11 -18.84 9.63
N GLU A 31 20.05 -19.01 10.43
CA GLU A 31 18.72 -18.52 10.12
C GLU A 31 18.72 -16.98 9.96
N SER A 32 18.50 -16.49 8.75
CA SER A 32 18.65 -15.07 8.43
C SER A 32 17.91 -14.67 7.16
N ILE A 33 17.73 -13.35 6.99
CA ILE A 33 17.40 -12.76 5.69
C ILE A 33 18.72 -12.52 4.94
N GLN A 34 18.83 -13.02 3.72
CA GLN A 34 20.05 -12.98 2.91
C GLN A 34 20.03 -11.88 1.86
N THR A 35 18.85 -11.59 1.33
CA THR A 35 18.64 -10.48 0.40
C THR A 35 17.48 -9.63 0.85
N TRP A 36 17.57 -8.33 0.63
CA TRP A 36 16.49 -7.40 0.89
C TRP A 36 16.55 -6.26 -0.13
N THR A 37 15.62 -6.25 -1.06
CA THR A 37 15.60 -5.28 -2.16
C THR A 37 14.35 -4.42 -2.08
N PRO A 38 14.48 -3.12 -1.78
CA PRO A 38 13.38 -2.18 -1.87
C PRO A 38 13.05 -1.89 -3.34
N LYS A 39 11.76 -1.85 -3.65
CA LYS A 39 11.23 -1.40 -4.93
C LYS A 39 10.29 -0.23 -4.68
N GLY A 40 10.55 0.89 -5.35
CA GLY A 40 9.69 2.07 -5.33
C GLY A 40 8.95 2.23 -6.66
N ARG A 41 7.72 2.71 -6.58
CA ARG A 41 6.92 3.11 -7.75
C ARG A 41 6.32 4.49 -7.48
N VAL A 42 6.38 5.38 -8.48
CA VAL A 42 5.65 6.64 -8.43
C VAL A 42 4.15 6.35 -8.53
N SER A 43 3.37 7.00 -7.70
CA SER A 43 1.92 6.87 -7.61
C SER A 43 1.28 8.25 -7.68
N PRO A 44 0.04 8.36 -8.18
CA PRO A 44 -0.72 9.59 -8.08
C PRO A 44 -0.82 10.07 -6.62
N GLY A 45 -0.66 11.37 -6.44
CA GLY A 45 -0.82 12.00 -5.13
C GLY A 45 -2.23 12.52 -4.89
N LYS A 46 -3.08 12.50 -5.91
CA LYS A 46 -4.46 12.96 -5.84
C LYS A 46 -5.36 12.10 -6.71
N VAL A 47 -6.54 11.80 -6.23
CA VAL A 47 -7.63 11.19 -6.99
C VAL A 47 -8.81 12.14 -6.97
N SER A 48 -9.35 12.44 -8.15
CA SER A 48 -10.57 13.22 -8.31
C SER A 48 -11.59 12.40 -9.09
N LEU A 49 -12.75 12.26 -8.52
CA LEU A 49 -13.89 11.55 -9.11
C LEU A 49 -14.98 12.57 -9.45
N PHE A 50 -15.63 12.35 -10.55
CA PHE A 50 -16.81 13.08 -10.93
C PHE A 50 -17.94 12.11 -11.28
N ASP A 51 -19.16 12.43 -10.87
CA ASP A 51 -20.35 11.70 -11.29
C ASP A 51 -21.54 12.65 -11.49
N TYR A 52 -22.57 12.14 -12.15
CA TYR A 52 -23.76 12.90 -12.47
C TYR A 52 -25.02 12.11 -12.11
N ASP A 53 -25.89 12.73 -11.31
CA ASP A 53 -27.22 12.19 -11.01
C ASP A 53 -28.26 12.84 -11.96
N PRO A 54 -28.82 12.11 -12.92
CA PRO A 54 -29.80 12.65 -13.85
C PRO A 54 -31.12 13.06 -13.16
N LEU A 55 -31.42 12.50 -11.99
CA LEU A 55 -32.61 12.86 -11.21
C LEU A 55 -32.39 14.14 -10.39
N LYS A 56 -31.14 14.51 -10.13
CA LYS A 56 -30.76 15.67 -9.34
C LYS A 56 -29.67 16.47 -10.06
N SER A 57 -29.94 16.91 -11.26
CA SER A 57 -29.00 17.57 -12.17
C SER A 57 -28.26 18.80 -11.61
N LYS A 58 -28.80 19.41 -10.55
CA LYS A 58 -28.16 20.56 -9.86
C LYS A 58 -27.18 20.15 -8.76
N THR A 59 -27.14 18.87 -8.39
CA THR A 59 -26.23 18.37 -7.35
C THR A 59 -24.90 18.01 -7.99
N LYS A 60 -23.84 18.70 -7.59
CA LYS A 60 -22.47 18.32 -7.98
C LYS A 60 -22.05 17.08 -7.18
N LEU A 61 -21.58 16.08 -7.89
CA LEU A 61 -21.04 14.85 -7.33
C LEU A 61 -19.53 14.80 -7.58
N ASP A 62 -18.80 15.75 -6.99
CA ASP A 62 -17.35 15.82 -7.04
C ASP A 62 -16.78 15.21 -5.77
N ALA A 63 -15.82 14.31 -5.88
CA ALA A 63 -15.12 13.74 -4.74
C ALA A 63 -13.61 13.76 -4.99
N THR A 64 -12.85 14.14 -3.97
CA THR A 64 -11.40 14.28 -4.09
C THR A 64 -10.71 13.72 -2.85
N ALA A 65 -9.67 12.92 -3.07
CA ALA A 65 -8.80 12.44 -2.00
C ALA A 65 -7.32 12.65 -2.36
N ALA A 66 -6.54 13.05 -1.37
CA ALA A 66 -5.11 13.25 -1.50
C ALA A 66 -4.31 12.23 -0.69
N ALA A 67 -3.18 11.79 -1.22
CA ALA A 67 -2.27 10.90 -0.53
C ALA A 67 -1.52 11.63 0.59
N SER A 68 -1.40 10.99 1.74
CA SER A 68 -0.63 11.51 2.88
C SER A 68 0.85 11.11 2.85
N VAL A 69 1.27 10.26 1.91
CA VAL A 69 2.60 9.65 1.86
C VAL A 69 3.55 10.40 0.94
N ALA A 70 4.78 10.62 1.37
CA ALA A 70 5.81 11.33 0.62
C ALA A 70 6.20 10.65 -0.73
N ALA A 71 5.92 9.36 -0.89
CA ALA A 71 6.19 8.61 -2.12
C ALA A 71 5.16 8.85 -3.24
N ALA A 72 4.05 9.52 -2.93
CA ALA A 72 3.05 9.91 -3.92
C ALA A 72 3.40 11.28 -4.50
N ASP A 73 3.42 11.39 -5.82
CA ASP A 73 3.69 12.66 -6.47
C ASP A 73 2.43 13.53 -6.45
N LYS A 74 2.47 14.61 -5.65
CA LYS A 74 1.35 15.56 -5.50
C LYS A 74 0.97 16.26 -6.80
N LYS A 75 1.84 16.27 -7.80
CA LYS A 75 1.58 16.85 -9.13
C LYS A 75 0.83 15.90 -10.05
N VAL A 76 0.85 14.60 -9.74
CA VAL A 76 0.16 13.59 -10.54
C VAL A 76 -1.23 13.38 -9.96
N GLU A 77 -2.22 13.73 -10.74
CA GLU A 77 -3.63 13.55 -10.43
C GLU A 77 -4.22 12.43 -11.30
N ARG A 78 -5.01 11.57 -10.68
CA ARG A 78 -5.86 10.62 -11.38
C ARG A 78 -7.28 11.16 -11.38
N TYR A 79 -7.77 11.49 -12.56
CA TYR A 79 -9.14 11.91 -12.76
C TYR A 79 -9.98 10.77 -13.35
N LEU A 80 -11.14 10.50 -12.77
CA LEU A 80 -12.09 9.52 -13.25
C LEU A 80 -13.46 10.15 -13.40
N GLU A 81 -13.98 10.13 -14.59
CA GLU A 81 -15.35 10.42 -14.94
C GLU A 81 -16.17 9.14 -14.80
N THR A 82 -17.40 9.24 -14.28
CA THR A 82 -18.23 8.07 -13.90
C THR A 82 -17.68 7.28 -12.71
N GLY A 83 -17.73 7.88 -11.52
CA GLY A 83 -17.30 7.24 -10.27
C GLY A 83 -18.26 6.18 -9.73
N HIS A 84 -19.44 5.99 -10.39
CA HIS A 84 -20.48 5.05 -10.00
C HIS A 84 -21.01 5.26 -8.56
N TYR A 85 -21.22 6.51 -8.17
CA TYR A 85 -21.80 6.86 -6.88
C TYR A 85 -22.93 7.90 -7.05
N ILE A 86 -23.91 7.84 -6.16
CA ILE A 86 -25.10 8.70 -6.17
C ILE A 86 -25.18 9.66 -4.98
N THR A 87 -24.20 9.61 -4.09
CA THR A 87 -24.09 10.48 -2.91
C THR A 87 -22.67 11.00 -2.74
N ALA A 88 -22.50 12.23 -2.30
CA ALA A 88 -21.20 12.82 -2.06
C ALA A 88 -20.34 11.99 -1.08
N ASP A 89 -20.92 11.53 0.04
CA ASP A 89 -20.24 10.65 1.01
C ASP A 89 -19.79 9.32 0.37
N GLY A 90 -20.56 8.76 -0.56
CA GLY A 90 -20.16 7.59 -1.35
C GLY A 90 -18.94 7.86 -2.21
N GLY A 91 -18.93 9.00 -2.89
CA GLY A 91 -17.81 9.46 -3.70
C GLY A 91 -16.52 9.65 -2.88
N ASP A 92 -16.63 10.30 -1.72
CA ASP A 92 -15.47 10.53 -0.83
C ASP A 92 -14.87 9.21 -0.32
N LYS A 93 -15.71 8.23 0.02
CA LYS A 93 -15.25 6.89 0.41
C LYS A 93 -14.53 6.16 -0.72
N ILE A 94 -15.07 6.26 -1.94
CA ILE A 94 -14.44 5.63 -3.13
C ILE A 94 -13.11 6.31 -3.43
N ALA A 95 -13.07 7.65 -3.47
CA ALA A 95 -11.83 8.40 -3.72
C ALA A 95 -10.73 8.08 -2.70
N ARG A 96 -11.11 7.97 -1.41
CA ARG A 96 -10.17 7.61 -0.34
C ARG A 96 -9.63 6.19 -0.52
N ARG A 97 -10.47 5.22 -0.81
CA ARG A 97 -10.03 3.83 -1.04
C ARG A 97 -9.16 3.71 -2.29
N ASP A 98 -9.46 4.45 -3.34
CA ASP A 98 -8.67 4.42 -4.58
C ASP A 98 -7.27 5.00 -4.35
N ILE A 99 -7.14 6.14 -3.66
CA ILE A 99 -5.83 6.69 -3.32
C ILE A 99 -5.04 5.78 -2.38
N GLU A 100 -5.68 5.17 -1.38
CA GLU A 100 -5.04 4.20 -0.47
C GLU A 100 -4.52 2.97 -1.22
N ALA A 101 -5.28 2.44 -2.17
CA ALA A 101 -4.85 1.32 -3.02
C ALA A 101 -3.63 1.67 -3.88
N HIS A 102 -3.58 2.89 -4.41
CA HIS A 102 -2.42 3.38 -5.14
C HIS A 102 -1.19 3.54 -4.25
N VAL A 103 -1.37 4.10 -3.06
CA VAL A 103 -0.31 4.30 -2.07
C VAL A 103 0.25 2.98 -1.56
N ALA A 104 -0.58 1.97 -1.32
CA ALA A 104 -0.16 0.65 -0.87
C ALA A 104 0.86 -0.02 -1.82
N GLY A 105 0.80 0.32 -3.12
CA GLY A 105 1.73 -0.19 -4.13
C GLY A 105 3.03 0.62 -4.29
N THR A 106 3.20 1.75 -3.60
CA THR A 106 4.35 2.65 -3.82
C THR A 106 5.67 2.09 -3.30
N LYS A 107 5.63 1.35 -2.20
CA LYS A 107 6.79 0.69 -1.61
C LYS A 107 6.55 -0.80 -1.51
N ARG A 108 7.45 -1.57 -2.08
CA ARG A 108 7.45 -3.02 -1.98
C ARG A 108 8.85 -3.51 -1.68
N PHE A 109 8.96 -4.52 -0.85
CA PHE A 109 10.22 -5.15 -0.52
C PHE A 109 10.17 -6.59 -1.00
N THR A 110 11.27 -7.06 -1.56
CA THR A 110 11.47 -8.46 -1.93
C THR A 110 12.69 -8.96 -1.19
N GLY A 111 12.53 -10.00 -0.41
CA GLY A 111 13.61 -10.62 0.35
C GLY A 111 13.67 -12.13 0.12
N THR A 112 14.85 -12.68 0.28
CA THR A 112 15.08 -14.14 0.38
C THR A 112 15.80 -14.44 1.67
N GLY A 113 15.50 -15.58 2.28
CA GLY A 113 16.10 -16.02 3.52
C GLY A 113 15.68 -17.43 3.87
N ASN A 114 16.32 -18.01 4.87
CA ASN A 114 16.06 -19.35 5.39
C ASN A 114 15.43 -19.34 6.80
N HIS A 115 14.99 -18.16 7.28
CA HIS A 115 14.46 -18.03 8.64
C HIS A 115 13.02 -18.55 8.74
N PRO A 116 12.75 -19.62 9.54
CA PRO A 116 11.44 -20.30 9.56
C PRO A 116 10.31 -19.45 10.20
N LYS A 117 10.66 -18.43 10.99
CA LYS A 117 9.66 -17.55 11.62
C LYS A 117 9.09 -16.48 10.69
N ILE A 118 9.58 -16.37 9.45
CA ILE A 118 9.01 -15.46 8.46
C ILE A 118 7.75 -16.07 7.89
N VAL A 119 6.61 -15.75 8.48
CA VAL A 119 5.30 -16.25 8.06
C VAL A 119 4.35 -15.10 7.78
N THR A 120 3.39 -15.35 6.89
CA THR A 120 2.39 -14.36 6.52
C THR A 120 1.56 -13.91 7.73
N GLY A 121 1.34 -12.61 7.87
CA GLY A 121 0.56 -12.04 8.96
C GLY A 121 1.37 -11.77 10.23
N THR A 122 2.70 -11.75 10.14
CA THR A 122 3.58 -11.36 11.25
C THR A 122 4.45 -10.17 10.89
N VAL A 123 4.92 -9.45 11.90
CA VAL A 123 5.93 -8.39 11.77
C VAL A 123 7.22 -8.82 12.47
N PHE A 124 8.34 -8.34 11.97
CA PHE A 124 9.68 -8.53 12.53
C PHE A 124 10.51 -7.25 12.39
N ASP A 125 11.52 -7.12 13.22
CA ASP A 125 12.50 -6.02 13.24
C ASP A 125 13.88 -6.48 12.75
#